data_2b04c3e81b74fe206989f8fe6ee0422e
#
_entry.id   2b04c3e81b74fe206989f8fe6ee0422e
#
_cell.length_a   1.000
_cell.length_b   1.000
_cell.length_c   1.000
_cell.angle_alpha   90.00
_cell.angle_beta   90.00
_cell.angle_gamma   90.00
#
_symmetry.space_group_name_H-M   'P 1'
#
loop_
_entity.id
_entity.type
_entity.pdbx_description
1 polymer ?
#
loop_
_entity_poly.entity_id
_entity_poly.type
_entity_poly.pdbx_seq_one_letter_code
_entity_poly.pdbx_strand_id
1 'polypeptide(L)'
;MEAPDLRCEGESTMERWEDRLLAAYVRGMARQNLPLLPPPLMETPLELLSAEEIETIFHAGEAAGLKLYYFKKKELLPRVKAVLGFLRSVQPESLLDVGSGRGVFLSPFLTEFPWIQVTAADILPHRVQMLQAIADGGIENLTILERDVCQWTEEEKRFDVVTLLEVLEHIPNTEQAIANAVRLAKRFVVVSVPSQPDNNPEHIHLLTRDILTNQFTRAGCTKLHFDGVNGHLILVAVK
;
A
#
# COMPACT_ATOMS: atom_id res chain seq x y z
N MET A 1 40.26 -23.92 -4.18
CA MET A 1 38.88 -23.76 -4.71
C MET A 1 38.11 -23.03 -3.63
N GLU A 2 38.15 -21.71 -3.70
CA GLU A 2 37.42 -20.84 -2.77
C GLU A 2 35.95 -20.77 -3.19
N ALA A 3 35.07 -20.89 -2.22
CA ALA A 3 33.64 -20.76 -2.43
C ALA A 3 33.30 -19.29 -2.75
N PRO A 4 32.37 -19.00 -3.68
CA PRO A 4 31.97 -17.64 -3.98
C PRO A 4 31.21 -17.02 -2.79
N ASP A 5 31.59 -15.80 -2.47
CA ASP A 5 31.02 -15.00 -1.39
C ASP A 5 29.60 -14.52 -1.77
N LEU A 6 28.60 -15.13 -1.14
CA LEU A 6 27.16 -14.89 -1.40
C LEU A 6 26.58 -13.69 -0.61
N ARG A 7 27.38 -12.74 -0.16
CA ARG A 7 26.95 -11.68 0.78
C ARG A 7 26.58 -10.33 0.18
N CYS A 8 26.44 -10.17 -1.13
CA CYS A 8 26.23 -8.85 -1.75
C CYS A 8 24.92 -8.66 -2.55
N GLU A 9 24.01 -9.62 -2.58
CA GLU A 9 22.81 -9.47 -3.46
C GLU A 9 21.54 -8.89 -2.78
N GLY A 10 21.48 -8.88 -1.44
CA GLY A 10 20.26 -8.49 -0.72
C GLY A 10 19.99 -6.98 -0.59
N GLU A 11 21.04 -6.16 -0.53
CA GLU A 11 20.88 -4.69 -0.37
C GLU A 11 20.62 -3.97 -1.70
N SER A 12 21.14 -4.47 -2.79
CA SER A 12 21.01 -3.88 -4.13
C SER A 12 19.59 -3.94 -4.72
N THR A 13 18.78 -4.94 -4.35
CA THR A 13 17.43 -5.11 -4.92
C THR A 13 16.39 -4.20 -4.28
N MET A 14 16.47 -3.92 -2.96
CA MET A 14 15.52 -3.06 -2.27
C MET A 14 15.71 -1.57 -2.63
N GLU A 15 16.93 -1.10 -2.83
CA GLU A 15 17.21 0.28 -3.30
C GLU A 15 16.62 0.54 -4.70
N ARG A 16 16.66 -0.46 -5.58
CA ARG A 16 16.14 -0.35 -6.95
C ARG A 16 14.61 -0.18 -7.04
N TRP A 17 13.84 -0.67 -6.07
CA TRP A 17 12.37 -0.63 -6.19
C TRP A 17 11.76 0.70 -5.72
N GLU A 18 12.28 1.34 -4.67
CA GLU A 18 11.87 2.69 -4.29
C GLU A 18 12.17 3.67 -5.43
N ASP A 19 13.32 3.53 -6.05
CA ASP A 19 13.73 4.28 -7.24
C ASP A 19 12.80 4.02 -8.43
N ARG A 20 12.34 2.80 -8.63
CA ARG A 20 11.36 2.45 -9.68
C ARG A 20 9.99 3.05 -9.43
N LEU A 21 9.50 3.04 -8.20
CA LEU A 21 8.22 3.68 -7.87
C LEU A 21 8.30 5.20 -8.05
N LEU A 22 9.43 5.81 -7.73
CA LEU A 22 9.71 7.21 -8.01
C LEU A 22 9.72 7.46 -9.52
N ALA A 23 10.45 6.66 -10.28
CA ALA A 23 10.50 6.77 -11.73
C ALA A 23 9.11 6.58 -12.36
N ALA A 24 8.33 5.61 -11.88
CA ALA A 24 6.95 5.42 -12.29
C ALA A 24 6.10 6.65 -12.01
N TYR A 25 6.19 7.21 -10.80
CA TYR A 25 5.43 8.43 -10.45
C TYR A 25 5.77 9.60 -11.37
N VAL A 26 7.05 9.89 -11.60
CA VAL A 26 7.48 10.99 -12.49
C VAL A 26 7.01 10.75 -13.92
N ARG A 27 7.11 9.51 -14.43
CA ARG A 27 6.60 9.14 -15.76
C ARG A 27 5.09 9.33 -15.88
N GLY A 28 4.33 8.88 -14.89
CA GLY A 28 2.88 9.04 -14.88
C GLY A 28 2.47 10.51 -14.88
N MET A 29 3.16 11.33 -14.08
CA MET A 29 2.96 12.78 -14.08
C MET A 29 3.33 13.41 -15.43
N ALA A 30 4.41 12.94 -16.06
CA ALA A 30 4.82 13.40 -17.39
C ALA A 30 3.78 13.08 -18.48
N ARG A 31 3.12 11.93 -18.39
CA ARG A 31 2.01 11.56 -19.29
C ARG A 31 0.79 12.47 -19.15
N GLN A 32 0.56 13.00 -17.96
CA GLN A 32 -0.62 13.80 -17.67
C GLN A 32 -0.49 15.26 -18.12
N ASN A 33 0.68 15.91 -18.11
CA ASN A 33 0.85 17.30 -18.55
C ASN A 33 2.29 17.87 -18.53
N LEU A 34 3.31 17.05 -18.29
CA LEU A 34 4.67 17.54 -18.11
C LEU A 34 5.57 17.06 -19.27
N PRO A 35 5.97 17.90 -20.23
CA PRO A 35 6.83 17.51 -21.36
C PRO A 35 8.29 17.36 -20.91
N LEU A 36 8.61 16.50 -19.96
CA LEU A 36 9.85 16.58 -19.20
C LEU A 36 10.84 15.45 -19.45
N LEU A 37 10.37 14.32 -20.00
CA LEU A 37 11.24 13.17 -20.21
C LEU A 37 11.35 12.86 -21.70
N PRO A 38 12.58 12.62 -22.20
CA PRO A 38 12.76 12.15 -23.55
C PRO A 38 12.13 10.75 -23.75
N PRO A 39 11.67 10.42 -24.99
CA PRO A 39 10.98 9.15 -25.26
C PRO A 39 11.66 7.90 -24.71
N PRO A 40 12.99 7.72 -24.80
CA PRO A 40 13.64 6.53 -24.22
C PRO A 40 13.36 6.37 -22.72
N LEU A 41 13.39 7.46 -21.94
CA LEU A 41 13.11 7.41 -20.52
C LEU A 41 11.63 7.17 -20.19
N MET A 42 10.74 7.41 -21.14
CA MET A 42 9.30 7.16 -21.00
C MET A 42 8.92 5.71 -21.34
N GLU A 43 9.67 5.06 -22.23
CA GLU A 43 9.30 3.78 -22.85
C GLU A 43 10.11 2.60 -22.32
N THR A 44 11.34 2.80 -21.85
CA THR A 44 12.17 1.73 -21.26
C THR A 44 11.42 1.07 -20.08
N PRO A 45 11.28 -0.26 -20.03
CA PRO A 45 10.73 -0.94 -18.87
C PRO A 45 11.42 -0.50 -17.57
N LEU A 46 10.65 -0.30 -16.49
CA LEU A 46 11.18 0.23 -15.23
C LEU A 46 12.33 -0.62 -14.65
N GLU A 47 12.26 -1.94 -14.86
CA GLU A 47 13.26 -2.91 -14.44
C GLU A 47 14.57 -2.86 -15.23
N LEU A 48 14.55 -2.23 -16.40
CA LEU A 48 15.71 -2.08 -17.28
C LEU A 48 16.37 -0.69 -17.16
N LEU A 49 15.78 0.23 -16.40
CA LEU A 49 16.39 1.55 -16.16
C LEU A 49 17.70 1.41 -15.40
N SER A 50 18.73 2.07 -15.89
CA SER A 50 20.00 2.24 -15.18
C SER A 50 19.85 3.24 -14.02
N ALA A 51 20.79 3.22 -13.08
CA ALA A 51 20.80 4.20 -11.98
C ALA A 51 20.91 5.65 -12.50
N GLU A 52 21.69 5.88 -13.56
CA GLU A 52 21.85 7.20 -14.19
C GLU A 52 20.54 7.70 -14.84
N GLU A 53 19.79 6.79 -15.47
CA GLU A 53 18.48 7.12 -16.05
C GLU A 53 17.44 7.43 -14.96
N ILE A 54 17.44 6.70 -13.86
CA ILE A 54 16.59 6.96 -12.69
C ILE A 54 16.93 8.33 -12.09
N GLU A 55 18.22 8.65 -11.93
CA GLU A 55 18.66 9.95 -11.43
C GLU A 55 18.22 11.10 -12.37
N THR A 56 18.31 10.88 -13.67
CA THR A 56 17.81 11.83 -14.68
C THR A 56 16.30 12.06 -14.54
N ILE A 57 15.52 10.98 -14.36
CA ILE A 57 14.07 11.06 -14.12
C ILE A 57 13.78 11.80 -12.81
N PHE A 58 14.53 11.51 -11.75
CA PHE A 58 14.42 12.18 -10.47
C PHE A 58 14.60 13.69 -10.59
N HIS A 59 15.70 14.13 -11.20
CA HIS A 59 15.99 15.56 -11.40
C HIS A 59 14.96 16.26 -12.27
N ALA A 60 14.45 15.59 -13.30
CA ALA A 60 13.36 16.13 -14.11
C ALA A 60 12.08 16.35 -13.27
N GLY A 61 11.75 15.39 -12.40
CA GLY A 61 10.62 15.53 -11.49
C GLY A 61 10.81 16.66 -10.46
N GLU A 62 12.01 16.81 -9.88
CA GLU A 62 12.32 17.93 -8.96
C GLU A 62 12.22 19.29 -9.68
N ALA A 63 12.78 19.40 -10.89
CA ALA A 63 12.70 20.62 -11.70
C ALA A 63 11.26 21.00 -12.05
N ALA A 64 10.36 20.00 -12.15
CA ALA A 64 8.93 20.19 -12.34
C ALA A 64 8.18 20.54 -11.03
N GLY A 65 8.84 20.60 -9.91
CA GLY A 65 8.24 20.89 -8.61
C GLY A 65 7.47 19.71 -7.98
N LEU A 66 7.71 18.47 -8.44
CA LEU A 66 7.09 17.29 -7.85
C LEU A 66 7.63 17.02 -6.44
N LYS A 67 6.75 16.60 -5.53
CA LYS A 67 7.11 16.30 -4.15
C LYS A 67 7.67 14.87 -4.03
N LEU A 68 8.91 14.65 -4.45
CA LEU A 68 9.55 13.34 -4.51
C LEU A 68 10.04 12.81 -3.15
N TYR A 69 10.00 13.62 -2.09
CA TYR A 69 10.40 13.19 -0.75
C TYR A 69 9.54 12.04 -0.18
N TYR A 70 8.37 11.79 -0.74
CA TYR A 70 7.53 10.64 -0.38
C TYR A 70 8.18 9.29 -0.73
N PHE A 71 9.04 9.26 -1.75
CA PHE A 71 9.75 8.09 -2.23
C PHE A 71 11.16 7.96 -1.65
N LYS A 72 11.60 8.90 -0.79
CA LYS A 72 12.89 8.75 -0.11
C LYS A 72 12.83 7.57 0.86
N LYS A 73 13.85 6.74 0.82
CA LYS A 73 14.03 5.58 1.70
C LYS A 73 13.75 5.98 3.15
N LYS A 74 12.75 5.37 3.75
CA LYS A 74 12.40 5.53 5.15
C LYS A 74 12.49 4.17 5.81
N GLU A 75 12.88 4.16 7.07
CA GLU A 75 12.78 2.94 7.86
C GLU A 75 11.31 2.46 7.86
N LEU A 76 11.13 1.16 7.53
CA LEU A 76 9.79 0.56 7.54
C LEU A 76 9.18 0.66 8.93
N LEU A 77 7.99 1.20 9.00
CA LEU A 77 7.25 1.27 10.24
C LEU A 77 7.01 -0.14 10.80
N PRO A 78 7.12 -0.35 12.13
CA PRO A 78 6.96 -1.66 12.74
C PRO A 78 5.65 -2.38 12.36
N ARG A 79 4.53 -1.64 12.29
CA ARG A 79 3.24 -2.17 11.84
C ARG A 79 3.26 -2.64 10.38
N VAL A 80 3.96 -1.93 9.51
CA VAL A 80 4.12 -2.33 8.09
C VAL A 80 4.97 -3.60 8.01
N LYS A 81 6.07 -3.69 8.77
CA LYS A 81 6.89 -4.91 8.87
C LYS A 81 6.08 -6.13 9.31
N ALA A 82 5.22 -5.95 10.31
CA ALA A 82 4.36 -7.04 10.82
C ALA A 82 3.36 -7.52 9.76
N VAL A 83 2.70 -6.58 9.05
CA VAL A 83 1.74 -6.92 7.99
C VAL A 83 2.45 -7.60 6.81
N LEU A 84 3.60 -7.09 6.36
CA LEU A 84 4.40 -7.75 5.30
C LEU A 84 4.83 -9.16 5.74
N GLY A 85 5.24 -9.34 7.01
CA GLY A 85 5.56 -10.65 7.58
C GLY A 85 4.40 -11.64 7.51
N PHE A 86 3.18 -11.19 7.83
CA PHE A 86 1.97 -12.00 7.66
C PHE A 86 1.73 -12.34 6.18
N LEU A 87 1.84 -11.37 5.27
CA LEU A 87 1.61 -11.58 3.83
C LEU A 87 2.61 -12.57 3.22
N ARG A 88 3.88 -12.56 3.67
CA ARG A 88 4.88 -13.59 3.29
C ARG A 88 4.40 -15.00 3.65
N SER A 89 3.75 -15.16 4.79
CA SER A 89 3.31 -16.48 5.26
C SER A 89 2.09 -17.02 4.51
N VAL A 90 1.21 -16.14 4.01
CA VAL A 90 -0.06 -16.52 3.36
C VAL A 90 -0.04 -16.44 1.86
N GLN A 91 0.95 -15.75 1.28
CA GLN A 91 1.21 -15.61 -0.17
C GLN A 91 -0.09 -15.38 -0.97
N PRO A 92 -0.74 -14.21 -0.82
CA PRO A 92 -1.97 -13.93 -1.55
C PRO A 92 -1.71 -13.75 -3.05
N GLU A 93 -2.68 -14.06 -3.88
CA GLU A 93 -2.65 -13.75 -5.31
C GLU A 93 -3.21 -12.35 -5.61
N SER A 94 -4.06 -11.84 -4.72
CA SER A 94 -4.70 -10.53 -4.86
C SER A 94 -4.87 -9.81 -3.52
N LEU A 95 -4.68 -8.49 -3.54
CA LEU A 95 -4.82 -7.63 -2.38
C LEU A 95 -5.65 -6.40 -2.71
N LEU A 96 -6.57 -6.05 -1.81
CA LEU A 96 -7.22 -4.74 -1.78
C LEU A 96 -6.65 -3.95 -0.59
N ASP A 97 -6.04 -2.80 -0.87
CA ASP A 97 -5.59 -1.86 0.15
C ASP A 97 -6.57 -0.68 0.24
N VAL A 98 -7.34 -0.64 1.31
CA VAL A 98 -8.33 0.41 1.57
C VAL A 98 -7.69 1.54 2.35
N GLY A 99 -7.87 2.77 1.90
CA GLY A 99 -7.24 3.94 2.50
C GLY A 99 -5.73 3.96 2.28
N SER A 100 -5.28 3.63 1.06
CA SER A 100 -3.85 3.52 0.72
C SER A 100 -3.04 4.79 0.98
N GLY A 101 -3.71 5.93 1.05
CA GLY A 101 -3.11 7.21 1.46
C GLY A 101 -1.98 7.64 0.54
N ARG A 102 -0.80 7.84 1.14
CA ARG A 102 0.44 8.19 0.42
C ARG A 102 1.30 6.97 0.10
N GLY A 103 0.74 5.77 0.17
CA GLY A 103 1.45 4.54 -0.13
C GLY A 103 2.42 4.06 0.96
N VAL A 104 2.23 4.44 2.22
CA VAL A 104 3.13 4.05 3.35
C VAL A 104 3.27 2.53 3.47
N PHE A 105 2.18 1.80 3.26
CA PHE A 105 2.17 0.34 3.17
C PHE A 105 2.34 -0.12 1.73
N LEU A 106 1.65 0.52 0.79
CA LEU A 106 1.58 0.12 -0.60
C LEU A 106 2.97 0.09 -1.28
N SER A 107 3.81 1.11 -1.04
CA SER A 107 5.14 1.18 -1.65
C SER A 107 6.04 0.01 -1.25
N PRO A 108 6.28 -0.30 0.04
CA PRO A 108 7.04 -1.47 0.41
C PRO A 108 6.37 -2.79 0.00
N PHE A 109 5.04 -2.84 -0.06
CA PHE A 109 4.32 -4.02 -0.55
C PHE A 109 4.61 -4.26 -2.04
N LEU A 110 4.45 -3.26 -2.90
CA LEU A 110 4.75 -3.38 -4.34
C LEU A 110 6.22 -3.71 -4.61
N THR A 111 7.11 -3.24 -3.72
CA THR A 111 8.52 -3.56 -3.77
C THR A 111 8.78 -5.04 -3.48
N GLU A 112 8.14 -5.57 -2.46
CA GLU A 112 8.39 -6.94 -1.99
C GLU A 112 7.61 -7.99 -2.79
N PHE A 113 6.43 -7.64 -3.29
CA PHE A 113 5.50 -8.55 -3.98
C PHE A 113 5.10 -8.03 -5.37
N PRO A 114 6.05 -7.80 -6.30
CA PRO A 114 5.77 -7.19 -7.60
C PRO A 114 4.88 -8.04 -8.52
N TRP A 115 4.63 -9.29 -8.16
CA TRP A 115 3.79 -10.23 -8.92
C TRP A 115 2.35 -10.32 -8.42
N ILE A 116 2.04 -9.73 -7.24
CA ILE A 116 0.69 -9.79 -6.68
C ILE A 116 -0.17 -8.68 -7.30
N GLN A 117 -1.40 -9.04 -7.70
CA GLN A 117 -2.36 -8.06 -8.20
C GLN A 117 -2.90 -7.22 -7.05
N VAL A 118 -2.74 -5.91 -7.13
CA VAL A 118 -3.14 -4.95 -6.10
C VAL A 118 -4.22 -4.02 -6.63
N THR A 119 -5.26 -3.84 -5.82
CA THR A 119 -6.19 -2.73 -5.97
C THR A 119 -6.00 -1.81 -4.77
N ALA A 120 -5.65 -0.55 -5.01
CA ALA A 120 -5.56 0.48 -3.98
C ALA A 120 -6.78 1.39 -4.07
N ALA A 121 -7.45 1.61 -2.95
CA ALA A 121 -8.64 2.45 -2.87
C ALA A 121 -8.43 3.59 -1.86
N ASP A 122 -8.82 4.80 -2.25
CA ASP A 122 -8.85 5.97 -1.33
C ASP A 122 -10.04 6.86 -1.69
N ILE A 123 -10.52 7.64 -0.72
CA ILE A 123 -11.63 8.58 -0.92
C ILE A 123 -11.14 9.99 -1.31
N LEU A 124 -9.85 10.27 -1.14
CA LEU A 124 -9.29 11.59 -1.37
C LEU A 124 -8.74 11.72 -2.79
N PRO A 125 -9.34 12.55 -3.67
CA PRO A 125 -8.97 12.62 -5.09
C PRO A 125 -7.47 12.90 -5.32
N HIS A 126 -6.83 13.73 -4.50
CA HIS A 126 -5.41 14.04 -4.64
C HIS A 126 -4.49 12.85 -4.32
N ARG A 127 -4.92 11.91 -3.45
CA ARG A 127 -4.20 10.66 -3.17
C ARG A 127 -4.40 9.67 -4.29
N VAL A 128 -5.64 9.55 -4.77
CA VAL A 128 -5.98 8.73 -5.94
C VAL A 128 -5.16 9.17 -7.16
N GLN A 129 -5.07 10.48 -7.43
CA GLN A 129 -4.26 11.01 -8.55
C GLN A 129 -2.77 10.65 -8.41
N MET A 130 -2.20 10.77 -7.21
CA MET A 130 -0.80 10.42 -6.97
C MET A 130 -0.56 8.92 -7.21
N LEU A 131 -1.42 8.05 -6.69
CA LEU A 131 -1.32 6.60 -6.88
C LEU A 131 -1.58 6.21 -8.35
N GLN A 132 -2.53 6.87 -9.02
CA GLN A 132 -2.80 6.67 -10.45
C GLN A 132 -1.57 7.02 -11.29
N ALA A 133 -0.85 8.11 -10.97
CA ALA A 133 0.39 8.44 -11.66
C ALA A 133 1.44 7.32 -11.52
N ILE A 134 1.54 6.65 -10.36
CA ILE A 134 2.43 5.51 -10.17
C ILE A 134 2.02 4.34 -11.10
N ALA A 135 0.73 4.01 -11.13
CA ALA A 135 0.22 2.95 -12.01
C ALA A 135 0.46 3.29 -13.49
N ASP A 136 0.06 4.49 -13.92
CA ASP A 136 0.24 4.97 -15.30
C ASP A 136 1.71 5.02 -15.73
N GLY A 137 2.62 5.21 -14.78
CA GLY A 137 4.05 5.25 -15.00
C GLY A 137 4.73 3.91 -15.25
N GLY A 138 3.99 2.79 -15.14
CA GLY A 138 4.48 1.45 -15.49
C GLY A 138 4.41 0.40 -14.38
N ILE A 139 3.62 0.62 -13.32
CA ILE A 139 3.34 -0.41 -12.31
C ILE A 139 2.06 -1.17 -12.72
N GLU A 140 2.22 -2.18 -13.57
CA GLU A 140 1.11 -2.87 -14.26
C GLU A 140 0.21 -3.70 -13.32
N ASN A 141 0.74 -4.17 -12.19
CA ASN A 141 -0.02 -4.94 -11.21
C ASN A 141 -0.82 -4.08 -10.22
N LEU A 142 -0.85 -2.74 -10.42
CA LEU A 142 -1.53 -1.78 -9.55
C LEU A 142 -2.76 -1.17 -10.25
N THR A 143 -3.93 -1.37 -9.65
CA THR A 143 -5.18 -0.72 -10.05
C THR A 143 -5.59 0.28 -8.98
N ILE A 144 -6.04 1.48 -9.38
CA ILE A 144 -6.45 2.53 -8.46
C ILE A 144 -7.95 2.77 -8.56
N LEU A 145 -8.60 2.95 -7.41
CA LEU A 145 -10.02 3.27 -7.32
C LEU A 145 -10.25 4.45 -6.38
N GLU A 146 -11.01 5.44 -6.84
CA GLU A 146 -11.63 6.43 -5.95
C GLU A 146 -12.90 5.79 -5.39
N ARG A 147 -12.84 5.31 -4.14
CA ARG A 147 -13.95 4.55 -3.56
C ARG A 147 -14.00 4.66 -2.04
N ASP A 148 -15.21 4.89 -1.53
CA ASP A 148 -15.53 4.77 -0.11
C ASP A 148 -15.87 3.31 0.24
N VAL A 149 -15.13 2.73 1.17
CA VAL A 149 -15.38 1.35 1.63
C VAL A 149 -16.77 1.18 2.24
N CYS A 150 -17.34 2.23 2.86
CA CYS A 150 -18.68 2.18 3.42
C CYS A 150 -19.79 2.10 2.34
N GLN A 151 -19.50 2.61 1.14
CA GLN A 151 -20.42 2.65 0.02
C GLN A 151 -20.14 1.58 -1.04
N TRP A 152 -19.24 0.65 -0.76
CA TRP A 152 -18.86 -0.39 -1.72
C TRP A 152 -19.96 -1.45 -1.84
N THR A 153 -20.70 -1.42 -2.93
CA THR A 153 -21.86 -2.30 -3.20
C THR A 153 -21.57 -3.40 -4.21
N GLU A 154 -20.46 -3.32 -4.94
CA GLU A 154 -20.11 -4.29 -5.99
C GLU A 154 -19.81 -5.67 -5.39
N GLU A 155 -20.44 -6.72 -5.91
CA GLU A 155 -20.32 -8.09 -5.40
C GLU A 155 -19.24 -8.92 -6.14
N GLU A 156 -18.78 -8.45 -7.29
CA GLU A 156 -18.12 -9.32 -8.27
C GLU A 156 -16.63 -9.53 -8.03
N LYS A 157 -15.92 -8.60 -7.41
CA LYS A 157 -14.48 -8.73 -7.21
C LYS A 157 -14.16 -9.00 -5.75
N ARG A 158 -13.57 -10.16 -5.47
CA ARG A 158 -13.07 -10.52 -4.15
C ARG A 158 -11.56 -10.67 -4.18
N PHE A 159 -10.91 -10.27 -3.10
CA PHE A 159 -9.46 -10.29 -2.92
C PHE A 159 -9.07 -11.34 -1.88
N ASP A 160 -7.93 -11.97 -2.05
CA ASP A 160 -7.47 -12.94 -1.05
C ASP A 160 -7.25 -12.28 0.30
N VAL A 161 -6.72 -11.04 0.29
CA VAL A 161 -6.53 -10.21 1.47
C VAL A 161 -7.10 -8.81 1.23
N VAL A 162 -7.77 -8.25 2.25
CA VAL A 162 -8.16 -6.84 2.33
C VAL A 162 -7.42 -6.22 3.51
N THR A 163 -6.76 -5.08 3.27
CA THR A 163 -6.06 -4.30 4.31
C THR A 163 -6.79 -3.00 4.60
N LEU A 164 -6.88 -2.63 5.89
CA LEU A 164 -7.33 -1.32 6.39
C LEU A 164 -6.31 -0.87 7.46
N LEU A 165 -5.25 -0.21 7.02
CA LEU A 165 -4.14 0.14 7.90
C LEU A 165 -4.18 1.64 8.25
N GLU A 166 -4.50 1.95 9.50
CA GLU A 166 -4.73 3.33 9.98
C GLU A 166 -5.88 4.01 9.21
N VAL A 167 -7.02 3.35 9.19
CA VAL A 167 -8.20 3.78 8.41
C VAL A 167 -9.46 3.81 9.25
N LEU A 168 -9.73 2.75 10.01
CA LEU A 168 -11.00 2.61 10.73
C LEU A 168 -11.22 3.69 11.78
N GLU A 169 -10.16 4.22 12.40
CA GLU A 169 -10.23 5.30 13.37
C GLU A 169 -10.76 6.63 12.78
N HIS A 170 -10.70 6.78 11.46
CA HIS A 170 -11.21 7.94 10.72
C HIS A 170 -12.65 7.76 10.21
N ILE A 171 -13.20 6.54 10.23
CA ILE A 171 -14.49 6.22 9.60
C ILE A 171 -15.62 6.30 10.63
N PRO A 172 -16.63 7.18 10.43
CA PRO A 172 -17.76 7.28 11.36
C PRO A 172 -18.55 5.96 11.51
N ASN A 173 -18.75 5.22 10.43
CA ASN A 173 -19.48 3.96 10.44
C ASN A 173 -18.52 2.76 10.24
N THR A 174 -17.78 2.42 11.29
CA THR A 174 -16.81 1.31 11.27
C THR A 174 -17.48 -0.05 11.04
N GLU A 175 -18.71 -0.26 11.52
CA GLU A 175 -19.45 -1.53 11.30
C GLU A 175 -19.69 -1.77 9.81
N GLN A 176 -20.11 -0.74 9.08
CA GLN A 176 -20.35 -0.84 7.64
C GLN A 176 -19.04 -1.06 6.86
N ALA A 177 -17.98 -0.31 7.23
CA ALA A 177 -16.66 -0.47 6.62
C ALA A 177 -16.14 -1.90 6.79
N ILE A 178 -16.21 -2.44 8.01
CA ILE A 178 -15.79 -3.80 8.34
C ILE A 178 -16.63 -4.84 7.61
N ALA A 179 -17.96 -4.68 7.59
CA ALA A 179 -18.85 -5.62 6.89
C ALA A 179 -18.51 -5.68 5.39
N ASN A 180 -18.26 -4.53 4.77
CA ASN A 180 -17.88 -4.48 3.35
C ASN A 180 -16.47 -5.06 3.14
N ALA A 181 -15.49 -4.75 3.98
CA ALA A 181 -14.14 -5.33 3.89
C ALA A 181 -14.18 -6.87 4.01
N VAL A 182 -14.93 -7.41 4.96
CA VAL A 182 -15.12 -8.86 5.13
C VAL A 182 -15.83 -9.46 3.91
N ARG A 183 -16.82 -8.79 3.35
CA ARG A 183 -17.52 -9.23 2.12
C ARG A 183 -16.56 -9.31 0.94
N LEU A 184 -15.69 -8.30 0.77
CA LEU A 184 -14.70 -8.20 -0.31
C LEU A 184 -13.52 -9.19 -0.13
N ALA A 185 -13.23 -9.64 1.08
CA ALA A 185 -12.19 -10.61 1.35
C ALA A 185 -12.63 -12.04 1.00
N LYS A 186 -11.72 -12.85 0.45
CA LYS A 186 -11.87 -14.30 0.31
C LYS A 186 -11.37 -15.04 1.55
N ARG A 187 -10.24 -14.61 2.12
CA ARG A 187 -9.52 -15.31 3.17
C ARG A 187 -9.29 -14.48 4.43
N PHE A 188 -8.73 -13.27 4.28
CA PHE A 188 -8.26 -12.47 5.40
C PHE A 188 -8.62 -11.01 5.26
N VAL A 189 -8.94 -10.38 6.40
CA VAL A 189 -8.92 -8.93 6.55
C VAL A 189 -7.84 -8.59 7.57
N VAL A 190 -6.95 -7.66 7.22
CA VAL A 190 -5.86 -7.19 8.08
C VAL A 190 -6.08 -5.72 8.43
N VAL A 191 -6.08 -5.44 9.71
CA VAL A 191 -6.32 -4.08 10.23
C VAL A 191 -5.15 -3.65 11.11
N SER A 192 -4.75 -2.38 11.02
CA SER A 192 -4.02 -1.71 12.08
C SER A 192 -4.76 -0.46 12.53
N VAL A 193 -4.76 -0.20 13.84
CA VAL A 193 -5.35 0.99 14.46
C VAL A 193 -4.49 1.42 15.64
N PRO A 194 -4.51 2.71 16.06
CA PRO A 194 -3.88 3.14 17.30
C PRO A 194 -4.40 2.34 18.50
N SER A 195 -3.49 1.91 19.38
CA SER A 195 -3.84 1.14 20.60
C SER A 195 -4.14 2.02 21.80
N GLN A 196 -3.88 3.32 21.70
CA GLN A 196 -4.08 4.33 22.74
C GLN A 196 -4.63 5.62 22.11
N PRO A 197 -5.35 6.46 22.88
CA PRO A 197 -5.75 7.77 22.41
C PRO A 197 -4.51 8.61 22.04
N ASP A 198 -4.61 9.37 20.98
CA ASP A 198 -3.59 10.32 20.55
C ASP A 198 -4.18 11.72 20.32
N ASN A 199 -3.35 12.66 19.89
CA ASN A 199 -3.74 14.05 19.66
C ASN A 199 -4.16 14.34 18.22
N ASN A 200 -4.35 13.31 17.37
CA ASN A 200 -4.78 13.52 15.99
C ASN A 200 -6.29 13.83 15.98
N PRO A 201 -6.72 15.05 15.57
CA PRO A 201 -8.14 15.41 15.57
C PRO A 201 -8.97 14.63 14.54
N GLU A 202 -8.31 13.94 13.59
CA GLU A 202 -8.97 13.08 12.61
C GLU A 202 -9.28 11.68 13.16
N HIS A 203 -8.72 11.31 14.32
CA HIS A 203 -9.02 10.05 15.00
C HIS A 203 -10.29 10.20 15.85
N ILE A 204 -11.40 9.82 15.30
CA ILE A 204 -12.72 9.95 15.93
C ILE A 204 -13.11 8.75 16.79
N HIS A 205 -12.36 7.64 16.69
CA HIS A 205 -12.58 6.42 17.46
C HIS A 205 -11.29 5.88 18.07
N LEU A 206 -11.37 5.37 19.29
CA LEU A 206 -10.40 4.43 19.84
C LEU A 206 -10.98 3.02 19.69
N LEU A 207 -10.46 2.25 18.72
CA LEU A 207 -10.92 0.91 18.42
C LEU A 207 -10.17 -0.12 19.28
N THR A 208 -10.79 -0.49 20.39
CA THR A 208 -10.24 -1.50 21.31
C THR A 208 -10.37 -2.91 20.73
N ARG A 209 -9.62 -3.87 21.32
CA ARG A 209 -9.74 -5.29 20.96
C ARG A 209 -11.18 -5.79 21.09
N ASP A 210 -11.93 -5.39 22.11
CA ASP A 210 -13.30 -5.83 22.33
C ASP A 210 -14.25 -5.29 21.26
N ILE A 211 -14.09 -4.02 20.89
CA ILE A 211 -14.88 -3.39 19.81
C ILE A 211 -14.63 -4.13 18.49
N LEU A 212 -13.36 -4.31 18.12
CA LEU A 212 -12.99 -5.02 16.89
C LEU A 212 -13.48 -6.47 16.90
N THR A 213 -13.33 -7.18 18.04
CA THR A 213 -13.84 -8.54 18.19
C THR A 213 -15.33 -8.62 17.92
N ASN A 214 -16.11 -7.73 18.52
CA ASN A 214 -17.57 -7.71 18.32
C ASN A 214 -17.92 -7.43 16.85
N GLN A 215 -17.36 -6.38 16.25
CA GLN A 215 -17.68 -5.96 14.88
C GLN A 215 -17.26 -7.02 13.85
N PHE A 216 -16.05 -7.59 13.95
CA PHE A 216 -15.59 -8.61 13.01
C PHE A 216 -16.33 -9.95 13.16
N THR A 217 -16.69 -10.33 14.39
CA THR A 217 -17.51 -11.55 14.64
C THR A 217 -18.91 -11.37 14.04
N ARG A 218 -19.53 -10.19 14.22
CA ARG A 218 -20.84 -9.87 13.60
C ARG A 218 -20.76 -9.82 12.07
N ALA A 219 -19.62 -9.43 11.51
CA ALA A 219 -19.38 -9.44 10.07
C ALA A 219 -19.11 -10.85 9.50
N GLY A 220 -19.04 -11.89 10.35
CA GLY A 220 -18.91 -13.29 9.95
C GLY A 220 -17.48 -13.84 9.94
N CYS A 221 -16.52 -13.16 10.58
CA CYS A 221 -15.18 -13.72 10.75
C CYS A 221 -15.17 -14.85 11.78
N THR A 222 -14.45 -15.93 11.46
CA THR A 222 -14.45 -17.17 12.28
C THR A 222 -13.33 -17.21 13.32
N LYS A 223 -12.19 -16.53 13.01
CA LYS A 223 -11.03 -16.44 13.92
C LYS A 223 -10.42 -15.05 13.85
N LEU A 224 -9.97 -14.55 14.99
CA LEU A 224 -9.38 -13.23 15.15
C LEU A 224 -8.04 -13.36 15.87
N HIS A 225 -6.97 -12.95 15.21
CA HIS A 225 -5.62 -12.96 15.76
C HIS A 225 -5.17 -11.53 15.98
N PHE A 226 -4.89 -11.18 17.22
CA PHE A 226 -4.44 -9.85 17.61
C PHE A 226 -2.97 -9.86 17.98
N ASP A 227 -2.26 -8.83 17.51
CA ASP A 227 -0.89 -8.51 17.89
C ASP A 227 -0.75 -7.04 18.26
N GLY A 228 0.30 -6.68 18.98
CA GLY A 228 0.60 -5.30 19.38
C GLY A 228 1.97 -4.88 18.89
N VAL A 229 2.05 -3.76 18.18
CA VAL A 229 3.31 -3.25 17.63
C VAL A 229 3.43 -1.75 17.87
N ASN A 230 4.33 -1.35 18.74
CA ASN A 230 4.72 0.06 18.95
C ASN A 230 3.55 1.06 18.93
N GLY A 231 2.59 0.90 19.84
CA GLY A 231 1.44 1.81 19.96
C GLY A 231 0.29 1.52 19.01
N HIS A 232 0.35 0.43 18.24
CA HIS A 232 -0.71 0.01 17.34
C HIS A 232 -1.19 -1.40 17.68
N LEU A 233 -2.49 -1.61 17.51
CA LEU A 233 -3.14 -2.92 17.55
C LEU A 233 -3.25 -3.43 16.12
N ILE A 234 -2.79 -4.65 15.87
CA ILE A 234 -2.94 -5.34 14.59
C ILE A 234 -3.95 -6.46 14.77
N LEU A 235 -4.87 -6.57 13.84
CA LEU A 235 -5.83 -7.67 13.76
C LEU A 235 -5.70 -8.37 12.41
N VAL A 236 -5.56 -9.68 12.44
CA VAL A 236 -5.79 -10.56 11.29
C VAL A 236 -7.09 -11.31 11.54
N ALA A 237 -8.11 -10.99 10.77
CA ALA A 237 -9.41 -11.64 10.81
C ALA A 237 -9.53 -12.68 9.68
N VAL A 238 -9.91 -13.90 10.03
CA VAL A 238 -10.12 -15.00 9.10
C VAL A 238 -11.60 -15.09 8.77
N LYS A 239 -11.90 -15.11 7.48
CA LYS A 239 -13.26 -15.26 6.97
C LYS A 239 -13.74 -16.71 7.02
#